data_e95eb0320cca40e11b42ef65924e9227
#
_entry.id   e95eb0320cca40e11b42ef65924e9227
#
_cell.length_a   1.000
_cell.length_b   1.000
_cell.length_c   1.000
_cell.angle_alpha   90.00
_cell.angle_beta   90.00
_cell.angle_gamma   90.00
#
_symmetry.space_group_name_H-M   'P 1'
#
loop_
_entity.id
_entity.type
_entity.pdbx_description
1 polymer ?
#
loop_
_entity_poly.entity_id
_entity_poly.type
_entity_poly.pdbx_seq_one_letter_code
_entity_poly.pdbx_strand_id
1 'polypeptide(L)'
;AALLLRFASMLFQAHLAGRIGAEGLGTVQLLLSVSAFATTLGLAGMRVAASCLCAQAHGKREPEQVQLAAAHCLGSVLVTSTLAAAGLYCAAPLLAERILHEPSAARSLRLLAGLLPAGCAGLVLGGYLTAVGKVWQLTAIDAGERVLGLGLSLLLLRFVPQTVSGACFALLGGELLSSCAADAALYALYRQGWRGIRQTHAPSMARRVCALAAPLALNDLLRAALRALEQFLIPWGLTRAGATRLSAMAAYGTVTGMVFPALMLPSAFLYALVDLLIPELAACRAQGRRERLASVTGQCLRAGLLFAGFTAGLLFALAEPLTAILYQSEQAGQLLRVFAPLALVLYMDALTDGMLKGLSEQVANVRYNTFTSALDAVLLMLLLPRWGLGGYIFAFTATHLLNFALSLRRLLTVTGCPLRLCAPLGVGACAAAGAFAAQLLPELESIPALLLRTAVFFSVFVLAACLSGTAEHCLPPSLRSLLHLPERSKKTQAVR
;
A
#
# COMPACT_ATOMS: atom_id res chain seq x y z
N ALA A 1 -5.28 11.86 -9.65
CA ALA A 1 -6.03 11.87 -8.38
C ALA A 1 -5.30 11.06 -7.30
N ALA A 2 -5.01 9.76 -7.49
CA ALA A 2 -4.39 8.90 -6.46
C ALA A 2 -3.04 9.43 -5.94
N LEU A 3 -2.17 9.95 -6.81
CA LEU A 3 -0.90 10.54 -6.42
C LEU A 3 -1.09 11.79 -5.55
N LEU A 4 -2.02 12.67 -5.93
CA LEU A 4 -2.32 13.88 -5.17
C LEU A 4 -2.86 13.55 -3.77
N LEU A 5 -3.72 12.54 -3.67
CA LEU A 5 -4.24 12.08 -2.38
C LEU A 5 -3.15 11.46 -1.49
N ARG A 6 -2.23 10.69 -2.06
CA ARG A 6 -1.06 10.16 -1.31
C ARG A 6 -0.14 11.28 -0.85
N PHE A 7 0.11 12.26 -1.71
CA PHE A 7 0.90 13.42 -1.35
C PHE A 7 0.24 14.25 -0.23
N ALA A 8 -1.06 14.50 -0.33
CA ALA A 8 -1.82 15.18 0.72
C ALA A 8 -1.78 14.40 2.06
N SER A 9 -1.91 13.06 2.00
CA SER A 9 -1.78 12.20 3.21
C SER A 9 -0.37 12.27 3.80
N MET A 10 0.68 12.32 2.98
CA MET A 10 2.06 12.48 3.45
C MET A 10 2.27 13.84 4.11
N LEU A 11 1.77 14.94 3.52
CA LEU A 11 1.83 16.27 4.12
C LEU A 11 1.04 16.33 5.44
N PHE A 12 -0.11 15.66 5.51
CA PHE A 12 -0.86 15.54 6.76
C PHE A 12 -0.05 14.81 7.84
N GLN A 13 0.61 13.71 7.50
CA GLN A 13 1.49 12.99 8.44
C GLN A 13 2.68 13.86 8.88
N ALA A 14 3.25 14.65 7.97
CA ALA A 14 4.32 15.61 8.30
C ALA A 14 3.82 16.68 9.27
N HIS A 15 2.62 17.24 9.04
CA HIS A 15 2.00 18.19 9.96
C HIS A 15 1.73 17.56 11.34
N LEU A 16 1.26 16.32 11.35
CA LEU A 16 1.00 15.57 12.58
C LEU A 16 2.31 15.30 13.34
N ALA A 17 3.37 14.87 12.64
CA ALA A 17 4.69 14.65 13.21
C ALA A 17 5.26 15.93 13.90
N GLY A 18 5.07 17.10 13.28
CA GLY A 18 5.45 18.38 13.85
C GLY A 18 4.69 18.76 15.14
N ARG A 19 3.47 18.21 15.33
CA ARG A 19 2.63 18.47 16.51
C ARG A 19 2.87 17.54 17.69
N ILE A 20 2.97 16.24 17.42
CA ILE A 20 3.01 15.18 18.45
C ILE A 20 4.35 14.45 18.51
N GLY A 21 5.31 14.84 17.67
CA GLY A 21 6.61 14.19 17.57
C GLY A 21 6.57 12.78 16.96
N ALA A 22 7.74 12.19 16.80
CA ALA A 22 7.89 10.84 16.23
C ALA A 22 7.27 9.75 17.12
N GLU A 23 7.36 9.90 18.45
CA GLU A 23 6.77 8.97 19.41
C GLU A 23 5.24 8.93 19.30
N GLY A 24 4.61 10.11 19.30
CA GLY A 24 3.18 10.23 19.15
C GLY A 24 2.70 9.68 17.80
N LEU A 25 3.47 9.92 16.74
CA LEU A 25 3.19 9.37 15.43
C LEU A 25 3.26 7.83 15.44
N GLY A 26 4.20 7.23 16.18
CA GLY A 26 4.28 5.78 16.39
C GLY A 26 3.03 5.24 17.07
N THR A 27 2.52 5.91 18.10
CA THR A 27 1.26 5.52 18.76
C THR A 27 0.07 5.58 17.80
N VAL A 28 -0.02 6.62 16.96
CA VAL A 28 -1.05 6.73 15.90
C VAL A 28 -0.94 5.58 14.91
N GLN A 29 0.26 5.21 14.46
CA GLN A 29 0.46 4.10 13.52
C GLN A 29 0.05 2.74 14.12
N LEU A 30 0.34 2.48 15.39
CA LEU A 30 -0.15 1.29 16.07
C LEU A 30 -1.68 1.28 16.19
N LEU A 31 -2.29 2.42 16.52
CA LEU A 31 -3.75 2.54 16.56
C LEU A 31 -4.38 2.21 15.18
N LEU A 32 -3.79 2.72 14.09
CA LEU A 32 -4.24 2.42 12.72
C LEU A 32 -4.05 0.93 12.37
N SER A 33 -3.02 0.28 12.89
CA SER A 33 -2.82 -1.17 12.71
C SER A 33 -3.90 -1.99 13.41
N VAL A 34 -4.29 -1.60 14.63
CA VAL A 34 -5.44 -2.21 15.35
C VAL A 34 -6.73 -1.98 14.57
N SER A 35 -6.94 -0.77 14.05
CA SER A 35 -8.08 -0.42 13.19
C SER A 35 -8.17 -1.33 11.97
N ALA A 36 -7.07 -1.48 11.24
CA ALA A 36 -7.01 -2.31 10.04
C ALA A 36 -7.30 -3.80 10.34
N PHE A 37 -6.76 -4.31 11.45
CA PHE A 37 -7.04 -5.68 11.89
C PHE A 37 -8.52 -5.87 12.27
N ALA A 38 -9.08 -4.96 13.07
CA ALA A 38 -10.48 -5.00 13.49
C ALA A 38 -11.45 -4.88 12.29
N THR A 39 -11.15 -4.01 11.33
CA THR A 39 -11.91 -3.88 10.09
C THR A 39 -11.87 -5.19 9.28
N THR A 40 -10.70 -5.83 9.15
CA THR A 40 -10.58 -7.11 8.45
C THR A 40 -11.38 -8.20 9.14
N LEU A 41 -11.35 -8.25 10.48
CA LEU A 41 -12.15 -9.18 11.28
C LEU A 41 -13.66 -8.94 11.09
N GLY A 42 -14.10 -7.67 11.15
CA GLY A 42 -15.49 -7.30 10.97
C GLY A 42 -16.00 -7.56 9.54
N LEU A 43 -15.16 -7.33 8.54
CA LEU A 43 -15.51 -7.51 7.13
C LEU A 43 -15.67 -8.99 6.75
N ALA A 44 -14.91 -9.90 7.38
CA ALA A 44 -15.02 -11.36 7.25
C ALA A 44 -15.18 -11.84 5.78
N GLY A 45 -14.41 -11.28 4.84
CA GLY A 45 -14.46 -11.63 3.41
C GLY A 45 -15.70 -11.16 2.65
N MET A 46 -16.65 -10.48 3.30
CA MET A 46 -17.95 -10.11 2.73
C MET A 46 -17.85 -9.13 1.55
N ARG A 47 -16.86 -8.26 1.51
CA ARG A 47 -16.63 -7.34 0.38
C ARG A 47 -16.42 -8.09 -0.92
N VAL A 48 -15.54 -9.10 -0.90
CA VAL A 48 -15.22 -9.90 -2.09
C VAL A 48 -16.39 -10.81 -2.44
N ALA A 49 -17.06 -11.41 -1.45
CA ALA A 49 -18.26 -12.21 -1.64
C ALA A 49 -19.37 -11.39 -2.31
N ALA A 50 -19.64 -10.17 -1.84
CA ALA A 50 -20.62 -9.25 -2.44
C ALA A 50 -20.24 -8.94 -3.89
N SER A 51 -18.98 -8.57 -4.17
CA SER A 51 -18.52 -8.29 -5.52
C SER A 51 -18.71 -9.49 -6.46
N CYS A 52 -18.31 -10.69 -6.03
CA CYS A 52 -18.41 -11.89 -6.85
C CYS A 52 -19.87 -12.33 -7.10
N LEU A 53 -20.70 -12.42 -6.04
CA LEU A 53 -22.07 -12.88 -6.17
C LEU A 53 -22.95 -11.89 -6.93
N CYS A 54 -22.78 -10.59 -6.67
CA CYS A 54 -23.50 -9.55 -7.42
C CYS A 54 -23.06 -9.50 -8.89
N ALA A 55 -21.77 -9.68 -9.19
CA ALA A 55 -21.28 -9.72 -10.56
C ALA A 55 -21.82 -10.95 -11.32
N GLN A 56 -21.88 -12.13 -10.68
CA GLN A 56 -22.47 -13.34 -11.26
C GLN A 56 -23.95 -13.15 -11.60
N ALA A 57 -24.73 -12.58 -10.68
CA ALA A 57 -26.15 -12.31 -10.88
C ALA A 57 -26.38 -11.21 -11.93
N HIS A 58 -25.54 -10.14 -11.91
CA HIS A 58 -25.59 -9.06 -12.89
C HIS A 58 -25.29 -9.56 -14.31
N GLY A 59 -24.29 -10.43 -14.46
CA GLY A 59 -23.96 -11.07 -15.75
C GLY A 59 -25.07 -11.94 -16.31
N LYS A 60 -25.89 -12.54 -15.44
CA LYS A 60 -27.10 -13.30 -15.83
C LYS A 60 -28.33 -12.43 -16.08
N ARG A 61 -28.23 -11.10 -15.88
CA ARG A 61 -29.33 -10.14 -15.96
C ARG A 61 -30.48 -10.43 -14.97
N GLU A 62 -30.14 -10.88 -13.76
CA GLU A 62 -31.07 -11.20 -12.67
C GLU A 62 -31.00 -10.14 -11.56
N PRO A 63 -31.66 -8.97 -11.72
CA PRO A 63 -31.52 -7.85 -10.79
C PRO A 63 -32.01 -8.18 -9.37
N GLU A 64 -33.01 -9.07 -9.25
CA GLU A 64 -33.52 -9.55 -7.94
C GLU A 64 -32.43 -10.31 -7.18
N GLN A 65 -31.68 -11.18 -7.83
CA GLN A 65 -30.59 -11.92 -7.20
C GLN A 65 -29.40 -11.02 -6.85
N VAL A 66 -29.11 -9.98 -7.65
CA VAL A 66 -28.09 -8.98 -7.32
C VAL A 66 -28.42 -8.31 -5.98
N GLN A 67 -29.65 -7.85 -5.82
CA GLN A 67 -30.09 -7.17 -4.60
C GLN A 67 -30.16 -8.13 -3.40
N LEU A 68 -30.63 -9.34 -3.62
CA LEU A 68 -30.69 -10.36 -2.59
C LEU A 68 -29.29 -10.73 -2.08
N ALA A 69 -28.30 -10.91 -2.98
CA ALA A 69 -26.92 -11.17 -2.61
C ALA A 69 -26.32 -10.01 -1.80
N ALA A 70 -26.52 -8.78 -2.28
CA ALA A 70 -26.05 -7.58 -1.57
C ALA A 70 -26.66 -7.45 -0.18
N ALA A 71 -27.98 -7.67 -0.04
CA ALA A 71 -28.70 -7.61 1.23
C ALA A 71 -28.19 -8.65 2.24
N HIS A 72 -27.94 -9.89 1.80
CA HIS A 72 -27.40 -10.95 2.67
C HIS A 72 -25.95 -10.64 3.08
N CYS A 73 -25.11 -10.14 2.17
CA CYS A 73 -23.76 -9.72 2.51
C CYS A 73 -23.76 -8.55 3.51
N LEU A 74 -24.65 -7.55 3.33
CA LEU A 74 -24.83 -6.44 4.26
C LEU A 74 -25.33 -6.92 5.64
N GLY A 75 -26.34 -7.78 5.67
CA GLY A 75 -26.81 -8.35 6.93
C GLY A 75 -25.74 -9.14 7.66
N SER A 76 -24.98 -9.97 6.94
CA SER A 76 -23.89 -10.76 7.50
C SER A 76 -22.76 -9.88 8.01
N VAL A 77 -22.33 -8.86 7.27
CA VAL A 77 -21.26 -7.96 7.70
C VAL A 77 -21.66 -7.11 8.90
N LEU A 78 -22.91 -6.70 9.00
CA LEU A 78 -23.40 -5.97 10.20
C LEU A 78 -23.29 -6.84 11.44
N VAL A 79 -23.62 -8.12 11.36
CA VAL A 79 -23.45 -9.05 12.49
C VAL A 79 -21.98 -9.25 12.84
N THR A 80 -21.13 -9.59 11.87
CA THR A 80 -19.71 -9.86 12.13
C THR A 80 -18.97 -8.60 12.61
N SER A 81 -19.25 -7.44 12.02
CA SER A 81 -18.61 -6.18 12.41
C SER A 81 -19.09 -5.67 13.76
N THR A 82 -20.37 -5.92 14.14
CA THR A 82 -20.87 -5.60 15.48
C THR A 82 -20.21 -6.49 16.53
N LEU A 83 -20.01 -7.78 16.25
CA LEU A 83 -19.26 -8.67 17.14
C LEU A 83 -17.79 -8.25 17.26
N ALA A 84 -17.15 -7.88 16.16
CA ALA A 84 -15.78 -7.36 16.16
C ALA A 84 -15.70 -6.02 16.94
N ALA A 85 -16.68 -5.15 16.76
CA ALA A 85 -16.81 -3.89 17.50
C ALA A 85 -16.95 -4.11 19.00
N ALA A 86 -17.84 -5.01 19.41
CA ALA A 86 -18.01 -5.38 20.82
C ALA A 86 -16.71 -5.95 21.41
N GLY A 87 -16.03 -6.84 20.67
CA GLY A 87 -14.74 -7.38 21.07
C GLY A 87 -13.67 -6.30 21.23
N LEU A 88 -13.56 -5.38 20.28
CA LEU A 88 -12.62 -4.27 20.34
C LEU A 88 -12.96 -3.30 21.50
N TYR A 89 -14.26 -3.00 21.70
CA TYR A 89 -14.71 -2.12 22.79
C TYR A 89 -14.33 -2.68 24.16
N CYS A 90 -14.55 -3.97 24.38
CA CYS A 90 -14.17 -4.67 25.61
C CYS A 90 -12.64 -4.80 25.76
N ALA A 91 -11.92 -5.05 24.67
CA ALA A 91 -10.48 -5.19 24.67
C ALA A 91 -9.74 -3.82 24.73
N ALA A 92 -10.44 -2.69 24.47
CA ALA A 92 -9.83 -1.37 24.37
C ALA A 92 -8.97 -0.97 25.58
N PRO A 93 -9.37 -1.17 26.85
CA PRO A 93 -8.51 -0.84 27.98
C PRO A 93 -7.23 -1.68 28.01
N LEU A 94 -7.36 -2.99 27.77
CA LEU A 94 -6.24 -3.93 27.75
C LEU A 94 -5.23 -3.61 26.65
N LEU A 95 -5.74 -3.29 25.45
CA LEU A 95 -4.91 -2.88 24.30
C LEU A 95 -4.20 -1.55 24.57
N ALA A 96 -4.92 -0.57 25.14
CA ALA A 96 -4.37 0.73 25.49
C ALA A 96 -3.26 0.63 26.55
N GLU A 97 -3.45 -0.18 27.59
CA GLU A 97 -2.49 -0.30 28.68
C GLU A 97 -1.31 -1.22 28.33
N ARG A 98 -1.57 -2.41 27.76
CA ARG A 98 -0.52 -3.43 27.56
C ARG A 98 0.21 -3.31 26.23
N ILE A 99 -0.44 -2.80 25.19
CA ILE A 99 0.12 -2.77 23.82
C ILE A 99 0.51 -1.35 23.43
N LEU A 100 -0.43 -0.41 23.51
CA LEU A 100 -0.16 0.98 23.22
C LEU A 100 0.55 1.66 24.40
N HIS A 101 0.36 1.15 25.61
CA HIS A 101 0.85 1.66 26.89
C HIS A 101 0.48 3.15 27.07
N GLU A 102 -0.56 3.58 26.46
CA GLU A 102 -1.13 4.92 26.49
C GLU A 102 -2.59 4.78 26.91
N PRO A 103 -2.90 4.88 28.23
CA PRO A 103 -4.26 4.67 28.73
C PRO A 103 -5.31 5.57 28.08
N SER A 104 -4.89 6.75 27.66
CA SER A 104 -5.75 7.71 26.95
C SER A 104 -6.24 7.21 25.59
N ALA A 105 -5.49 6.31 24.94
CA ALA A 105 -5.84 5.68 23.66
C ALA A 105 -7.07 4.76 23.75
N ALA A 106 -7.46 4.32 24.97
CA ALA A 106 -8.67 3.52 25.16
C ALA A 106 -9.94 4.21 24.66
N ARG A 107 -10.02 5.55 24.81
CA ARG A 107 -11.15 6.33 24.28
C ARG A 107 -11.19 6.30 22.76
N SER A 108 -10.04 6.45 22.12
CA SER A 108 -9.88 6.40 20.66
C SER A 108 -10.25 5.02 20.12
N LEU A 109 -9.81 3.94 20.78
CA LEU A 109 -10.18 2.56 20.41
C LEU A 109 -11.69 2.29 20.56
N ARG A 110 -12.33 2.83 21.60
CA ARG A 110 -13.79 2.71 21.77
C ARG A 110 -14.55 3.49 20.71
N LEU A 111 -14.08 4.68 20.34
CA LEU A 111 -14.66 5.44 19.22
C LEU A 111 -14.55 4.65 17.93
N LEU A 112 -13.38 4.09 17.65
CA LEU A 112 -13.14 3.21 16.50
C LEU A 112 -14.07 2.00 16.47
N ALA A 113 -14.27 1.35 17.64
CA ALA A 113 -15.20 0.22 17.75
C ALA A 113 -16.64 0.62 17.33
N GLY A 114 -17.09 1.81 17.71
CA GLY A 114 -18.40 2.33 17.31
C GLY A 114 -18.54 2.55 15.80
N LEU A 115 -17.44 2.77 15.09
CA LEU A 115 -17.39 3.02 13.65
C LEU A 115 -17.36 1.76 12.78
N LEU A 116 -16.84 0.66 13.33
CA LEU A 116 -16.62 -0.57 12.58
C LEU A 116 -17.84 -1.06 11.80
N PRO A 117 -19.06 -1.12 12.34
CA PRO A 117 -20.22 -1.62 11.61
C PRO A 117 -20.56 -0.79 10.37
N ALA A 118 -20.51 0.54 10.49
CA ALA A 118 -20.81 1.46 9.38
C ALA A 118 -19.72 1.33 8.28
N GLY A 119 -18.45 1.50 8.63
CA GLY A 119 -17.36 1.40 7.66
C GLY A 119 -17.27 0.03 6.96
N CYS A 120 -17.53 -1.07 7.69
CA CYS A 120 -17.59 -2.40 7.06
C CYS A 120 -18.79 -2.52 6.09
N ALA A 121 -19.93 -1.93 6.41
CA ALA A 121 -21.09 -1.88 5.51
C ALA A 121 -20.78 -1.08 4.23
N GLY A 122 -20.13 0.08 4.36
CA GLY A 122 -19.67 0.89 3.22
C GLY A 122 -18.73 0.12 2.30
N LEU A 123 -17.78 -0.64 2.85
CA LEU A 123 -16.87 -1.48 2.06
C LEU A 123 -17.62 -2.60 1.29
N VAL A 124 -18.67 -3.18 1.85
CA VAL A 124 -19.52 -4.17 1.15
C VAL A 124 -20.33 -3.50 0.04
N LEU A 125 -20.89 -2.29 0.30
CA LEU A 125 -21.56 -1.48 -0.72
C LEU A 125 -20.63 -1.11 -1.87
N GLY A 126 -19.36 -0.80 -1.59
CA GLY A 126 -18.32 -0.61 -2.60
C GLY A 126 -18.12 -1.85 -3.47
N GLY A 127 -18.12 -3.06 -2.87
CA GLY A 127 -18.11 -4.33 -3.59
C GLY A 127 -19.31 -4.51 -4.52
N TYR A 128 -20.50 -4.18 -4.04
CA TYR A 128 -21.74 -4.17 -4.86
C TYR A 128 -21.65 -3.19 -6.04
N LEU A 129 -21.25 -1.93 -5.80
CA LEU A 129 -21.14 -0.92 -6.86
C LEU A 129 -20.11 -1.29 -7.92
N THR A 130 -19.01 -1.91 -7.52
CA THR A 130 -18.01 -2.48 -8.46
C THR A 130 -18.64 -3.55 -9.34
N ALA A 131 -19.45 -4.44 -8.76
CA ALA A 131 -20.09 -5.54 -9.46
C ALA A 131 -21.15 -5.08 -10.50
N VAL A 132 -21.86 -3.99 -10.21
CA VAL A 132 -22.87 -3.41 -11.12
C VAL A 132 -22.29 -2.38 -12.10
N GLY A 133 -20.96 -2.24 -12.16
CA GLY A 133 -20.28 -1.36 -13.11
C GLY A 133 -20.27 0.13 -12.75
N LYS A 134 -20.72 0.51 -11.55
CA LYS A 134 -20.74 1.91 -11.06
C LYS A 134 -19.39 2.34 -10.46
N VAL A 135 -18.28 1.94 -11.08
CA VAL A 135 -16.92 2.14 -10.55
C VAL A 135 -16.55 3.61 -10.45
N TRP A 136 -16.97 4.45 -11.42
CA TRP A 136 -16.70 5.89 -11.39
C TRP A 136 -17.33 6.56 -10.16
N GLN A 137 -18.59 6.23 -9.87
CA GLN A 137 -19.29 6.79 -8.72
C GLN A 137 -18.64 6.37 -7.40
N LEU A 138 -18.24 5.09 -7.29
CA LEU A 138 -17.48 4.59 -6.15
C LEU A 138 -16.16 5.36 -5.97
N THR A 139 -15.37 5.47 -7.06
CA THR A 139 -14.08 6.17 -7.00
C THR A 139 -14.22 7.66 -6.64
N ALA A 140 -15.30 8.30 -7.10
CA ALA A 140 -15.58 9.70 -6.74
C ALA A 140 -15.94 9.85 -5.26
N ILE A 141 -16.75 8.94 -4.71
CA ILE A 141 -17.09 8.91 -3.28
C ILE A 141 -15.85 8.62 -2.43
N ASP A 142 -15.06 7.60 -2.78
CA ASP A 142 -13.81 7.25 -2.07
C ASP A 142 -12.80 8.42 -2.07
N ALA A 143 -12.67 9.12 -3.19
CA ALA A 143 -11.82 10.31 -3.29
C ALA A 143 -12.36 11.46 -2.44
N GLY A 144 -13.66 11.70 -2.47
CA GLY A 144 -14.35 12.70 -1.64
C GLY A 144 -14.21 12.42 -0.15
N GLU A 145 -14.37 11.16 0.27
CA GLU A 145 -14.19 10.70 1.64
C GLU A 145 -12.77 11.03 2.15
N ARG A 146 -11.73 10.69 1.37
CA ARG A 146 -10.33 10.96 1.74
C ARG A 146 -10.04 12.45 1.87
N VAL A 147 -10.53 13.27 0.93
CA VAL A 147 -10.35 14.73 0.98
C VAL A 147 -11.08 15.33 2.16
N LEU A 148 -12.34 14.92 2.38
CA LEU A 148 -13.15 15.38 3.49
C LEU A 148 -12.55 14.94 4.83
N GLY A 149 -12.11 13.69 4.94
CA GLY A 149 -11.47 13.15 6.15
C GLY A 149 -10.21 13.91 6.54
N LEU A 150 -9.31 14.16 5.59
CA LEU A 150 -8.12 14.97 5.82
C LEU A 150 -8.48 16.41 6.23
N GLY A 151 -9.44 17.03 5.55
CA GLY A 151 -9.90 18.40 5.87
C GLY A 151 -10.52 18.49 7.26
N LEU A 152 -11.40 17.56 7.62
CA LEU A 152 -12.02 17.50 8.95
C LEU A 152 -11.01 17.19 10.04
N SER A 153 -10.06 16.27 9.80
CA SER A 153 -9.00 15.98 10.75
C SER A 153 -8.12 17.21 11.01
N LEU A 154 -7.74 17.96 9.98
CA LEU A 154 -6.99 19.22 10.11
C LEU A 154 -7.81 20.28 10.86
N LEU A 155 -9.11 20.36 10.60
CA LEU A 155 -10.00 21.27 11.30
C LEU A 155 -10.11 20.91 12.79
N LEU A 156 -10.36 19.63 13.09
CA LEU A 156 -10.48 19.14 14.47
C LEU A 156 -9.18 19.31 15.26
N LEU A 157 -8.01 19.14 14.61
CA LEU A 157 -6.70 19.38 15.22
C LEU A 157 -6.54 20.80 15.76
N ARG A 158 -7.29 21.81 15.28
CA ARG A 158 -7.26 23.18 15.81
C ARG A 158 -7.96 23.31 17.17
N PHE A 159 -8.91 22.44 17.47
CA PHE A 159 -9.75 22.52 18.66
C PHE A 159 -9.33 21.55 19.78
N VAL A 160 -8.44 20.60 19.48
CA VAL A 160 -7.95 19.61 20.46
C VAL A 160 -6.56 20.00 20.98
N PRO A 161 -6.23 19.60 22.25
CA PRO A 161 -4.89 19.84 22.79
C PRO A 161 -3.82 19.13 21.95
N GLN A 162 -2.61 19.69 21.96
CA GLN A 162 -1.44 19.15 21.25
C GLN A 162 -0.84 17.94 21.99
N THR A 163 -1.68 16.91 22.16
CA THR A 163 -1.33 15.65 22.82
C THR A 163 -1.60 14.51 21.85
N VAL A 164 -0.95 13.36 22.07
CA VAL A 164 -1.17 12.14 21.27
C VAL A 164 -2.66 11.76 21.26
N SER A 165 -3.31 11.82 22.43
CA SER A 165 -4.76 11.52 22.55
C SER A 165 -5.63 12.50 21.77
N GLY A 166 -5.31 13.80 21.80
CA GLY A 166 -6.03 14.81 21.02
C GLY A 166 -5.87 14.58 19.51
N ALA A 167 -4.64 14.27 19.07
CA ALA A 167 -4.35 13.96 17.68
C ALA A 167 -5.09 12.71 17.19
N CYS A 168 -5.09 11.63 17.99
CA CYS A 168 -5.85 10.42 17.70
C CYS A 168 -7.35 10.69 17.61
N PHE A 169 -7.90 11.51 18.53
CA PHE A 169 -9.32 11.89 18.52
C PHE A 169 -9.68 12.71 17.27
N ALA A 170 -8.85 13.69 16.90
CA ALA A 170 -9.08 14.50 15.71
C ALA A 170 -9.02 13.68 14.42
N LEU A 171 -8.05 12.77 14.33
CA LEU A 171 -7.88 11.89 13.17
C LEU A 171 -9.08 10.94 13.03
N LEU A 172 -9.42 10.21 14.08
CA LEU A 172 -10.56 9.29 14.07
C LEU A 172 -11.91 10.01 13.94
N GLY A 173 -12.06 11.20 14.54
CA GLY A 173 -13.26 12.01 14.42
C GLY A 173 -13.46 12.53 12.98
N GLY A 174 -12.38 12.96 12.32
CA GLY A 174 -12.41 13.37 10.91
C GLY A 174 -12.75 12.20 9.98
N GLU A 175 -12.14 11.03 10.22
CA GLU A 175 -12.43 9.79 9.49
C GLU A 175 -13.88 9.34 9.71
N LEU A 176 -14.40 9.42 10.95
CA LEU A 176 -15.79 9.16 11.27
C LEU A 176 -16.75 9.98 10.43
N LEU A 177 -16.60 11.30 10.49
CA LEU A 177 -17.55 12.20 9.83
C LEU A 177 -17.51 12.02 8.29
N SER A 178 -16.32 11.83 7.73
CA SER A 178 -16.16 11.59 6.29
C SER A 178 -16.72 10.23 5.87
N SER A 179 -16.47 9.18 6.64
CA SER A 179 -16.96 7.83 6.38
C SER A 179 -18.50 7.77 6.49
N CYS A 180 -19.10 8.39 7.50
CA CYS A 180 -20.56 8.50 7.59
C CYS A 180 -21.19 9.20 6.36
N ALA A 181 -20.55 10.25 5.84
CA ALA A 181 -21.01 10.92 4.64
C ALA A 181 -20.87 10.04 3.39
N ALA A 182 -19.74 9.35 3.26
CA ALA A 182 -19.49 8.41 2.17
C ALA A 182 -20.47 7.22 2.21
N ASP A 183 -20.67 6.62 3.38
CA ASP A 183 -21.59 5.49 3.58
C ASP A 183 -23.03 5.89 3.27
N ALA A 184 -23.44 7.10 3.64
CA ALA A 184 -24.77 7.62 3.27
C ALA A 184 -24.93 7.77 1.75
N ALA A 185 -23.89 8.25 1.05
CA ALA A 185 -23.88 8.36 -0.41
C ALA A 185 -23.92 6.98 -1.08
N LEU A 186 -23.10 6.02 -0.60
CA LEU A 186 -23.09 4.64 -1.09
C LEU A 186 -24.45 3.95 -0.88
N TYR A 187 -25.04 4.13 0.29
CA TYR A 187 -26.36 3.60 0.61
C TYR A 187 -27.47 4.21 -0.26
N ALA A 188 -27.40 5.51 -0.54
CA ALA A 188 -28.34 6.17 -1.44
C ALA A 188 -28.28 5.57 -2.86
N LEU A 189 -27.07 5.32 -3.39
CA LEU A 189 -26.86 4.65 -4.69
C LEU A 189 -27.36 3.20 -4.68
N TYR A 190 -27.18 2.50 -3.58
CA TYR A 190 -27.70 1.15 -3.38
C TYR A 190 -29.24 1.13 -3.39
N ARG A 191 -29.88 2.04 -2.63
CA ARG A 191 -31.35 2.16 -2.61
C ARG A 191 -31.95 2.51 -3.96
N GLN A 192 -31.27 3.26 -4.81
CA GLN A 192 -31.73 3.53 -6.18
C GLN A 192 -31.88 2.25 -6.98
N GLY A 193 -31.01 1.25 -6.75
CA GLY A 193 -31.09 -0.07 -7.38
C GLY A 193 -32.28 -0.92 -6.93
N TRP A 194 -32.93 -0.58 -5.80
CA TRP A 194 -34.09 -1.33 -5.28
C TRP A 194 -35.43 -0.89 -5.86
N ARG A 195 -35.48 0.18 -6.61
CA ARG A 195 -36.75 0.70 -7.14
C ARG A 195 -37.36 -0.29 -8.13
N GLY A 196 -38.56 -0.81 -7.79
CA GLY A 196 -39.32 -1.73 -8.64
C GLY A 196 -38.96 -3.21 -8.50
N ILE A 197 -38.08 -3.62 -7.58
CA ILE A 197 -37.69 -5.02 -7.37
C ILE A 197 -38.51 -5.62 -6.21
N ARG A 198 -39.15 -6.78 -6.46
CA ARG A 198 -39.85 -7.55 -5.43
C ARG A 198 -38.83 -8.32 -4.58
N GLN A 199 -39.03 -8.31 -3.25
CA GLN A 199 -38.22 -9.12 -2.35
C GLN A 199 -38.54 -10.61 -2.51
N THR A 200 -37.59 -11.38 -2.99
CA THR A 200 -37.65 -12.84 -3.02
C THR A 200 -36.82 -13.39 -1.87
N HIS A 201 -37.43 -14.23 -1.04
CA HIS A 201 -36.70 -14.95 0.00
C HIS A 201 -36.07 -16.21 -0.59
N ALA A 202 -34.74 -16.27 -0.64
CA ALA A 202 -34.02 -17.48 -1.02
C ALA A 202 -33.04 -17.90 0.11
N PRO A 203 -33.44 -18.82 0.99
CA PRO A 203 -32.57 -19.28 2.08
C PRO A 203 -31.26 -19.90 1.59
N SER A 204 -31.20 -20.34 0.36
CA SER A 204 -29.96 -20.81 -0.30
C SER A 204 -28.89 -19.72 -0.47
N MET A 205 -29.27 -18.42 -0.50
CA MET A 205 -28.34 -17.32 -0.72
C MET A 205 -27.41 -17.14 0.48
N ALA A 206 -27.92 -17.18 1.72
CA ALA A 206 -27.09 -17.11 2.92
C ALA A 206 -25.99 -18.20 2.95
N ARG A 207 -26.36 -19.44 2.58
CA ARG A 207 -25.38 -20.54 2.49
C ARG A 207 -24.31 -20.27 1.42
N ARG A 208 -24.70 -19.72 0.27
CA ARG A 208 -23.75 -19.36 -0.80
C ARG A 208 -22.81 -18.23 -0.35
N VAL A 209 -23.34 -17.21 0.32
CA VAL A 209 -22.52 -16.11 0.90
C VAL A 209 -21.50 -16.68 1.88
N CYS A 210 -21.94 -17.49 2.84
CA CYS A 210 -21.03 -18.08 3.83
C CYS A 210 -19.98 -19.01 3.19
N ALA A 211 -20.38 -19.85 2.23
CA ALA A 211 -19.46 -20.77 1.57
C ALA A 211 -18.35 -20.04 0.79
N LEU A 212 -18.66 -18.86 0.22
CA LEU A 212 -17.69 -18.05 -0.51
C LEU A 212 -16.87 -17.17 0.46
N ALA A 213 -17.51 -16.57 1.45
CA ALA A 213 -16.86 -15.62 2.36
C ALA A 213 -15.92 -16.32 3.36
N ALA A 214 -16.24 -17.51 3.87
CA ALA A 214 -15.47 -18.16 4.93
C ALA A 214 -14.00 -18.43 4.54
N PRO A 215 -13.66 -19.04 3.39
CA PRO A 215 -12.27 -19.27 3.00
C PRO A 215 -11.52 -17.94 2.73
N LEU A 216 -12.22 -16.92 2.19
CA LEU A 216 -11.65 -15.59 1.98
C LEU A 216 -11.37 -14.90 3.32
N ALA A 217 -12.31 -14.96 4.26
CA ALA A 217 -12.16 -14.41 5.60
C ALA A 217 -10.96 -14.99 6.34
N LEU A 218 -10.78 -16.31 6.28
CA LEU A 218 -9.66 -16.98 6.94
C LEU A 218 -8.31 -16.51 6.39
N ASN A 219 -8.19 -16.40 5.06
CA ASN A 219 -6.98 -15.92 4.42
C ASN A 219 -6.70 -14.45 4.75
N ASP A 220 -7.72 -13.59 4.67
CA ASP A 220 -7.58 -12.16 4.96
C ASP A 220 -7.24 -11.92 6.44
N LEU A 221 -7.87 -12.68 7.34
CA LEU A 221 -7.61 -12.63 8.78
C LEU A 221 -6.18 -13.06 9.11
N LEU A 222 -5.70 -14.17 8.51
CA LEU A 222 -4.32 -14.63 8.71
C LEU A 222 -3.32 -13.55 8.29
N ARG A 223 -3.53 -12.95 7.12
CA ARG A 223 -2.66 -11.86 6.62
C ARG A 223 -2.73 -10.60 7.47
N ALA A 224 -3.92 -10.24 7.95
CA ALA A 224 -4.10 -9.08 8.83
C ALA A 224 -3.46 -9.33 10.21
N ALA A 225 -3.57 -10.56 10.74
CA ALA A 225 -2.94 -10.95 12.00
C ALA A 225 -1.41 -10.91 11.90
N LEU A 226 -0.83 -11.44 10.81
CA LEU A 226 0.62 -11.36 10.57
C LEU A 226 1.11 -9.92 10.51
N ARG A 227 0.42 -9.06 9.73
CA ARG A 227 0.78 -7.64 9.64
C ARG A 227 0.65 -6.91 10.98
N ALA A 228 -0.42 -7.15 11.73
CA ALA A 228 -0.58 -6.57 13.05
C ALA A 228 0.54 -7.04 14.00
N LEU A 229 0.88 -8.33 13.97
CA LEU A 229 1.97 -8.89 14.75
C LEU A 229 3.32 -8.22 14.40
N GLU A 230 3.66 -8.09 13.12
CA GLU A 230 4.87 -7.38 12.66
C GLU A 230 4.94 -5.98 13.24
N GLN A 231 3.84 -5.20 13.18
CA GLN A 231 3.79 -3.84 13.70
C GLN A 231 4.03 -3.77 15.22
N PHE A 232 3.50 -4.73 15.99
CA PHE A 232 3.70 -4.78 17.44
C PHE A 232 5.08 -5.31 17.84
N LEU A 233 5.66 -6.20 17.04
CA LEU A 233 6.99 -6.75 17.30
C LEU A 233 8.09 -5.70 17.23
N ILE A 234 7.92 -4.64 16.40
CA ILE A 234 8.96 -3.63 16.22
C ILE A 234 9.23 -2.86 17.53
N PRO A 235 8.28 -2.15 18.15
CA PRO A 235 8.55 -1.46 19.40
C PRO A 235 8.87 -2.42 20.57
N TRP A 236 8.24 -3.61 20.60
CA TRP A 236 8.54 -4.64 21.59
C TRP A 236 10.00 -5.13 21.49
N GLY A 237 10.47 -5.43 20.30
CA GLY A 237 11.84 -5.93 20.10
C GLY A 237 12.90 -4.86 20.36
N LEU A 238 12.63 -3.59 19.98
CA LEU A 238 13.52 -2.47 20.27
C LEU A 238 13.67 -2.24 21.78
N THR A 239 12.60 -2.33 22.53
CA THR A 239 12.69 -2.24 24.01
C THR A 239 13.47 -3.41 24.61
N ARG A 240 13.36 -4.61 24.07
CA ARG A 240 14.16 -5.77 24.46
C ARG A 240 15.64 -5.61 24.11
N ALA A 241 15.96 -4.88 23.07
CA ALA A 241 17.32 -4.52 22.67
C ALA A 241 17.97 -3.46 23.58
N GLY A 242 17.25 -2.97 24.60
CA GLY A 242 17.76 -1.97 25.55
C GLY A 242 17.34 -0.52 25.24
N ALA A 243 16.54 -0.28 24.19
CA ALA A 243 15.99 1.04 23.95
C ALA A 243 14.95 1.41 25.03
N THR A 244 14.92 2.68 25.41
CA THR A 244 13.79 3.16 26.20
C THR A 244 12.51 3.06 25.38
N ARG A 245 11.38 2.94 26.05
CA ARG A 245 10.11 2.84 25.36
C ARG A 245 9.82 4.05 24.46
N LEU A 246 10.13 5.25 24.96
CA LEU A 246 10.01 6.49 24.19
C LEU A 246 10.81 6.41 22.88
N SER A 247 12.09 6.02 22.98
CA SER A 247 12.95 5.91 21.80
C SER A 247 12.53 4.79 20.85
N ALA A 248 12.00 3.67 21.37
CA ALA A 248 11.46 2.59 20.54
C ALA A 248 10.21 3.03 19.76
N MET A 249 9.29 3.75 20.41
CA MET A 249 8.10 4.30 19.76
C MET A 249 8.47 5.41 18.77
N ALA A 250 9.44 6.26 19.10
CA ALA A 250 9.94 7.29 18.19
C ALA A 250 10.59 6.66 16.94
N ALA A 251 11.43 5.63 17.10
CA ALA A 251 12.04 4.92 15.99
C ALA A 251 10.97 4.24 15.10
N TYR A 252 9.98 3.58 15.71
CA TYR A 252 8.85 3.00 14.99
C TYR A 252 8.04 4.06 14.24
N GLY A 253 7.70 5.17 14.89
CA GLY A 253 6.96 6.28 14.28
C GLY A 253 7.74 6.95 13.14
N THR A 254 9.06 7.10 13.29
CA THR A 254 9.93 7.61 12.22
C THR A 254 9.91 6.67 11.00
N VAL A 255 10.08 5.37 11.21
CA VAL A 255 10.07 4.40 10.11
C VAL A 255 8.71 4.35 9.43
N THR A 256 7.63 4.10 10.18
CA THR A 256 6.30 3.82 9.61
C THR A 256 5.51 5.08 9.25
N GLY A 257 5.75 6.18 9.95
CA GLY A 257 5.00 7.43 9.78
C GLY A 257 5.71 8.51 8.96
N MET A 258 7.04 8.42 8.78
CA MET A 258 7.79 9.40 8.00
C MET A 258 8.50 8.75 6.81
N VAL A 259 9.31 7.71 7.04
CA VAL A 259 10.15 7.07 6.02
C VAL A 259 9.31 6.32 4.98
N PHE A 260 8.43 5.41 5.41
CA PHE A 260 7.61 4.63 4.47
C PHE A 260 6.64 5.46 3.63
N PRO A 261 5.94 6.49 4.14
CA PRO A 261 5.13 7.36 3.29
C PRO A 261 5.92 8.05 2.20
N ALA A 262 7.11 8.57 2.51
CA ALA A 262 8.01 9.18 1.53
C ALA A 262 8.52 8.14 0.51
N LEU A 263 8.94 6.96 1.01
CA LEU A 263 9.44 5.86 0.18
C LEU A 263 8.36 5.34 -0.78
N MET A 264 7.08 5.26 -0.34
CA MET A 264 5.99 4.68 -1.12
C MET A 264 5.23 5.69 -1.99
N LEU A 265 5.51 7.00 -1.88
CA LEU A 265 4.81 8.01 -2.67
C LEU A 265 4.95 7.78 -4.18
N PRO A 266 6.16 7.59 -4.74
CA PRO A 266 6.34 7.39 -6.18
C PRO A 266 5.73 6.07 -6.70
N SER A 267 5.53 5.07 -5.85
CA SER A 267 4.93 3.78 -6.26
C SER A 267 3.53 3.90 -6.85
N ALA A 268 2.85 5.03 -6.63
CA ALA A 268 1.54 5.31 -7.23
C ALA A 268 1.53 5.20 -8.76
N PHE A 269 2.64 5.58 -9.41
CA PHE A 269 2.80 5.43 -10.86
C PHE A 269 2.86 3.96 -11.29
N LEU A 270 3.56 3.12 -10.51
CA LEU A 270 3.63 1.70 -10.80
C LEU A 270 2.30 0.99 -10.59
N TYR A 271 1.54 1.35 -9.55
CA TYR A 271 0.21 0.80 -9.36
C TYR A 271 -0.73 1.16 -10.50
N ALA A 272 -0.69 2.39 -11.00
CA ALA A 272 -1.47 2.78 -12.18
C ALA A 272 -1.06 1.99 -13.44
N LEU A 273 0.23 1.73 -13.62
CA LEU A 273 0.73 0.88 -14.71
C LEU A 273 0.24 -0.57 -14.54
N VAL A 274 0.29 -1.12 -13.34
CA VAL A 274 -0.21 -2.47 -13.04
C VAL A 274 -1.69 -2.61 -13.39
N ASP A 275 -2.52 -1.63 -13.02
CA ASP A 275 -3.96 -1.65 -13.31
C ASP A 275 -4.25 -1.70 -14.82
N LEU A 276 -3.40 -1.08 -15.64
CA LEU A 276 -3.50 -1.15 -17.10
C LEU A 276 -2.96 -2.48 -17.68
N LEU A 277 -1.98 -3.09 -17.02
CA LEU A 277 -1.36 -4.33 -17.48
C LEU A 277 -2.21 -5.57 -17.20
N ILE A 278 -2.97 -5.60 -16.11
CA ILE A 278 -3.79 -6.75 -15.71
C ILE A 278 -4.69 -7.24 -16.85
N PRO A 279 -5.53 -6.40 -17.51
CA PRO A 279 -6.39 -6.84 -18.57
C PRO A 279 -5.62 -7.25 -19.84
N GLU A 280 -4.52 -6.60 -20.18
CA GLU A 280 -3.71 -6.95 -21.35
C GLU A 280 -3.03 -8.33 -21.18
N LEU A 281 -2.44 -8.60 -20.03
CA LEU A 281 -1.82 -9.89 -19.73
C LEU A 281 -2.86 -11.02 -19.72
N ALA A 282 -4.04 -10.77 -19.13
CA ALA A 282 -5.15 -11.72 -19.13
C ALA A 282 -5.61 -12.04 -20.56
N ALA A 283 -5.75 -11.03 -21.42
CA ALA A 283 -6.13 -11.21 -22.81
C ALA A 283 -5.07 -11.99 -23.61
N CYS A 284 -3.77 -11.66 -23.45
CA CYS A 284 -2.67 -12.38 -24.10
C CYS A 284 -2.65 -13.87 -23.69
N ARG A 285 -2.87 -14.14 -22.39
CA ARG A 285 -2.94 -15.53 -21.88
C ARG A 285 -4.13 -16.29 -22.45
N ALA A 286 -5.33 -15.68 -22.44
CA ALA A 286 -6.55 -16.30 -22.95
C ALA A 286 -6.47 -16.61 -24.45
N GLN A 287 -5.77 -15.77 -25.22
CA GLN A 287 -5.56 -15.94 -26.67
C GLN A 287 -4.39 -16.88 -27.02
N GLY A 288 -3.66 -17.41 -26.03
CA GLY A 288 -2.50 -18.27 -26.25
C GLY A 288 -1.30 -17.59 -26.90
N ARG A 289 -1.23 -16.24 -26.92
CA ARG A 289 -0.17 -15.46 -27.58
C ARG A 289 1.10 -15.40 -26.71
N ARG A 290 1.81 -16.50 -26.59
CA ARG A 290 2.98 -16.67 -25.70
C ARG A 290 4.10 -15.66 -25.99
N GLU A 291 4.44 -15.42 -27.25
CA GLU A 291 5.51 -14.47 -27.62
C GLU A 291 5.17 -13.03 -27.21
N ARG A 292 3.92 -12.61 -27.47
CA ARG A 292 3.44 -11.29 -27.05
C ARG A 292 3.43 -11.16 -25.52
N LEU A 293 3.00 -12.20 -24.82
CA LEU A 293 3.00 -12.26 -23.36
C LEU A 293 4.42 -12.07 -22.80
N ALA A 294 5.40 -12.83 -23.30
CA ALA A 294 6.79 -12.71 -22.91
C ALA A 294 7.38 -11.32 -23.24
N SER A 295 7.04 -10.78 -24.42
CA SER A 295 7.50 -9.46 -24.85
C SER A 295 6.95 -8.33 -23.96
N VAL A 296 5.65 -8.31 -23.71
CA VAL A 296 4.99 -7.31 -22.84
C VAL A 296 5.55 -7.41 -21.42
N THR A 297 5.61 -8.61 -20.84
CA THR A 297 6.20 -8.83 -19.52
C THR A 297 7.61 -8.31 -19.44
N GLY A 298 8.46 -8.64 -20.42
CA GLY A 298 9.84 -8.18 -20.44
C GLY A 298 10.00 -6.66 -20.59
N GLN A 299 9.15 -6.01 -21.39
CA GLN A 299 9.14 -4.55 -21.51
C GLN A 299 8.73 -3.88 -20.19
N CYS A 300 7.67 -4.39 -19.56
CA CYS A 300 7.19 -3.85 -18.28
C CYS A 300 8.20 -4.03 -17.15
N LEU A 301 8.85 -5.19 -17.06
CA LEU A 301 9.92 -5.43 -16.07
C LEU A 301 11.09 -4.45 -16.27
N ARG A 302 11.52 -4.22 -17.50
CA ARG A 302 12.63 -3.28 -17.80
C ARG A 302 12.24 -1.84 -17.51
N ALA A 303 11.06 -1.40 -17.94
CA ALA A 303 10.56 -0.04 -17.65
C ALA A 303 10.36 0.18 -16.15
N GLY A 304 9.79 -0.82 -15.46
CA GLY A 304 9.63 -0.80 -14.01
C GLY A 304 10.97 -0.74 -13.27
N LEU A 305 11.96 -1.50 -13.74
CA LEU A 305 13.31 -1.50 -13.17
C LEU A 305 13.98 -0.12 -13.34
N LEU A 306 13.87 0.49 -14.52
CA LEU A 306 14.41 1.83 -14.76
C LEU A 306 13.77 2.87 -13.84
N PHE A 307 12.42 2.83 -13.72
CA PHE A 307 11.68 3.72 -12.81
C PHE A 307 12.05 3.47 -11.35
N ALA A 308 12.11 2.21 -10.92
CA ALA A 308 12.44 1.84 -9.55
C ALA A 308 13.87 2.24 -9.17
N GLY A 309 14.84 2.02 -10.07
CA GLY A 309 16.23 2.43 -9.85
C GLY A 309 16.41 3.94 -9.86
N PHE A 310 15.74 4.65 -10.78
CA PHE A 310 15.67 6.12 -10.78
C PHE A 310 15.15 6.64 -9.43
N THR A 311 14.03 6.12 -8.97
CA THR A 311 13.40 6.57 -7.73
C THR A 311 14.22 6.21 -6.49
N ALA A 312 14.80 5.01 -6.44
CA ALA A 312 15.68 4.60 -5.35
C ALA A 312 16.91 5.51 -5.24
N GLY A 313 17.57 5.80 -6.37
CA GLY A 313 18.70 6.73 -6.41
C GLY A 313 18.33 8.16 -6.04
N LEU A 314 17.18 8.63 -6.52
CA LEU A 314 16.67 9.98 -6.19
C LEU A 314 16.37 10.11 -4.70
N LEU A 315 15.65 9.14 -4.12
CA LEU A 315 15.34 9.13 -2.69
C LEU A 315 16.60 9.02 -1.83
N PHE A 316 17.60 8.24 -2.28
CA PHE A 316 18.89 8.16 -1.62
C PHE A 316 19.62 9.52 -1.60
N ALA A 317 19.62 10.20 -2.75
CA ALA A 317 20.30 11.50 -2.90
C ALA A 317 19.60 12.62 -2.14
N LEU A 318 18.27 12.57 -2.04
CA LEU A 318 17.45 13.61 -1.43
C LEU A 318 17.00 13.27 -0.01
N ALA A 319 17.42 12.14 0.57
CA ALA A 319 16.89 11.63 1.83
C ALA A 319 16.92 12.70 2.95
N GLU A 320 18.08 13.28 3.21
CA GLU A 320 18.27 14.25 4.29
C GLU A 320 17.56 15.59 4.02
N PRO A 321 17.78 16.28 2.87
CA PRO A 321 17.11 17.54 2.63
C PRO A 321 15.57 17.40 2.50
N LEU A 322 15.09 16.28 1.97
CA LEU A 322 13.66 16.03 1.87
C LEU A 322 13.00 15.89 3.26
N THR A 323 13.62 15.12 4.15
CA THR A 323 13.07 14.89 5.50
C THR A 323 13.27 16.08 6.42
N ALA A 324 14.34 16.84 6.25
CA ALA A 324 14.55 18.10 6.96
C ALA A 324 13.44 19.11 6.64
N ILE A 325 13.08 19.26 5.35
CA ILE A 325 12.00 20.17 4.92
C ILE A 325 10.62 19.65 5.35
N LEU A 326 10.35 18.33 5.21
CA LEU A 326 9.02 17.78 5.46
C LEU A 326 8.74 17.51 6.93
N TYR A 327 9.71 16.92 7.63
CA TYR A 327 9.52 16.38 8.99
C TYR A 327 10.39 17.03 10.04
N GLN A 328 11.35 17.89 9.64
CA GLN A 328 12.34 18.51 10.53
C GLN A 328 13.08 17.46 11.39
N SER A 329 13.39 16.30 10.78
CA SER A 329 13.97 15.14 11.45
C SER A 329 15.19 14.61 10.69
N GLU A 330 16.36 14.76 11.28
CA GLU A 330 17.61 14.20 10.78
C GLU A 330 17.58 12.65 10.80
N GLN A 331 17.02 12.08 11.88
CA GLN A 331 16.87 10.63 12.00
C GLN A 331 16.03 10.02 10.86
N ALA A 332 14.96 10.71 10.44
CA ALA A 332 14.17 10.28 9.30
C ALA A 332 14.98 10.29 7.99
N GLY A 333 15.89 11.27 7.84
CA GLY A 333 16.79 11.37 6.69
C GLY A 333 17.77 10.19 6.62
N GLN A 334 18.44 9.92 7.73
CA GLN A 334 19.36 8.78 7.83
C GLN A 334 18.66 7.45 7.53
N LEU A 335 17.48 7.23 8.09
CA LEU A 335 16.69 6.02 7.84
C LEU A 335 16.17 5.95 6.40
N LEU A 336 15.67 7.05 5.86
CA LEU A 336 15.23 7.09 4.45
C LEU A 336 16.38 6.74 3.50
N ARG A 337 17.59 7.23 3.79
CA ARG A 337 18.79 6.90 3.01
C ARG A 337 19.12 5.41 3.05
N VAL A 338 18.97 4.77 4.23
CA VAL A 338 19.18 3.31 4.37
C VAL A 338 18.09 2.51 3.63
N PHE A 339 16.83 2.96 3.69
CA PHE A 339 15.71 2.27 3.04
C PHE A 339 15.56 2.60 1.55
N ALA A 340 16.14 3.68 1.04
CA ALA A 340 15.98 4.10 -0.35
C ALA A 340 16.39 3.02 -1.37
N PRO A 341 17.50 2.28 -1.23
CA PRO A 341 17.84 1.18 -2.14
C PRO A 341 16.77 0.07 -2.17
N LEU A 342 16.07 -0.15 -1.04
CA LEU A 342 15.04 -1.15 -0.94
C LEU A 342 13.78 -0.78 -1.74
N ALA A 343 13.56 0.51 -2.06
CA ALA A 343 12.50 0.94 -2.95
C ALA A 343 12.53 0.20 -4.29
N LEU A 344 13.72 -0.10 -4.80
CA LEU A 344 13.89 -0.89 -6.03
C LEU A 344 13.23 -2.27 -5.90
N VAL A 345 13.46 -2.98 -4.79
CA VAL A 345 12.90 -4.30 -4.54
C VAL A 345 11.39 -4.21 -4.34
N LEU A 346 10.92 -3.28 -3.49
CA LEU A 346 9.50 -3.11 -3.17
C LEU A 346 8.66 -2.73 -4.40
N TYR A 347 9.21 -1.91 -5.28
CA TYR A 347 8.51 -1.50 -6.49
C TYR A 347 8.46 -2.61 -7.52
N MET A 348 9.55 -3.34 -7.68
CA MET A 348 9.58 -4.49 -8.58
C MET A 348 8.72 -5.64 -8.08
N ASP A 349 8.63 -5.83 -6.76
CA ASP A 349 7.74 -6.79 -6.12
C ASP A 349 6.26 -6.43 -6.39
N ALA A 350 5.87 -5.17 -6.17
CA ALA A 350 4.51 -4.70 -6.45
C ALA A 350 4.12 -4.86 -7.93
N LEU A 351 5.04 -4.58 -8.87
CA LEU A 351 4.83 -4.76 -10.30
C LEU A 351 4.66 -6.25 -10.66
N THR A 352 5.50 -7.11 -10.09
CA THR A 352 5.48 -8.56 -10.32
C THR A 352 4.20 -9.18 -9.78
N ASP A 353 3.79 -8.81 -8.58
CA ASP A 353 2.55 -9.24 -7.93
C ASP A 353 1.31 -8.83 -8.75
N GLY A 354 1.33 -7.61 -9.29
CA GLY A 354 0.27 -7.14 -10.18
C GLY A 354 0.17 -7.95 -11.47
N MET A 355 1.30 -8.25 -12.10
CA MET A 355 1.34 -9.09 -13.30
C MET A 355 0.88 -10.52 -13.01
N LEU A 356 1.26 -11.13 -11.89
CA LEU A 356 0.77 -12.45 -11.47
C LEU A 356 -0.75 -12.48 -11.27
N LYS A 357 -1.34 -11.39 -10.75
CA LYS A 357 -2.81 -11.25 -10.66
C LYS A 357 -3.46 -11.26 -12.04
N GLY A 358 -2.92 -10.51 -13.01
CA GLY A 358 -3.39 -10.51 -14.39
C GLY A 358 -3.29 -11.88 -15.07
N LEU A 359 -2.33 -12.69 -14.66
CA LEU A 359 -2.12 -14.05 -15.14
C LEU A 359 -2.91 -15.12 -14.36
N SER A 360 -3.84 -14.73 -13.48
CA SER A 360 -4.62 -15.65 -12.64
C SER A 360 -3.75 -16.55 -11.72
N GLU A 361 -2.54 -16.11 -11.39
CA GLU A 361 -1.59 -16.80 -10.50
C GLU A 361 -1.70 -16.31 -9.04
N GLN A 362 -2.87 -15.83 -8.65
CA GLN A 362 -3.11 -15.23 -7.33
C GLN A 362 -2.82 -16.19 -6.18
N VAL A 363 -3.11 -17.49 -6.35
CA VAL A 363 -2.87 -18.50 -5.30
C VAL A 363 -1.38 -18.63 -4.99
N ALA A 364 -0.53 -18.65 -6.01
CA ALA A 364 0.92 -18.70 -5.84
C ALA A 364 1.42 -17.45 -5.12
N ASN A 365 0.98 -16.26 -5.56
CA ASN A 365 1.31 -15.00 -4.94
C ASN A 365 0.90 -14.95 -3.45
N VAL A 366 -0.33 -15.34 -3.12
CA VAL A 366 -0.80 -15.40 -1.73
C VAL A 366 0.08 -16.32 -0.87
N ARG A 367 0.47 -17.48 -1.41
CA ARG A 367 1.33 -18.45 -0.68
C ARG A 367 2.70 -17.86 -0.39
N TYR A 368 3.33 -17.19 -1.36
CA TYR A 368 4.64 -16.55 -1.17
C TYR A 368 4.56 -15.43 -0.14
N ASN A 369 3.61 -14.50 -0.31
CA ASN A 369 3.41 -13.41 0.63
C ASN A 369 3.13 -13.89 2.07
N THR A 370 2.28 -14.92 2.25
CA THR A 370 1.99 -15.47 3.57
C THR A 370 3.21 -16.14 4.20
N PHE A 371 3.97 -16.89 3.40
CA PHE A 371 5.21 -17.53 3.86
C PHE A 371 6.25 -16.49 4.28
N THR A 372 6.49 -15.48 3.45
CA THR A 372 7.50 -14.44 3.74
C THR A 372 7.09 -13.55 4.90
N SER A 373 5.79 -13.21 5.07
CA SER A 373 5.32 -12.50 6.26
C SER A 373 5.46 -13.33 7.55
N ALA A 374 5.18 -14.63 7.49
CA ALA A 374 5.43 -15.49 8.64
C ALA A 374 6.92 -15.57 8.99
N LEU A 375 7.78 -15.69 7.98
CA LEU A 375 9.23 -15.66 8.14
C LEU A 375 9.70 -14.32 8.71
N ASP A 376 9.14 -13.20 8.24
CA ASP A 376 9.45 -11.86 8.75
C ASP A 376 9.14 -11.75 10.24
N ALA A 377 7.95 -12.17 10.68
CA ALA A 377 7.60 -12.19 12.10
C ALA A 377 8.59 -13.01 12.94
N VAL A 378 9.03 -14.17 12.46
CA VAL A 378 10.04 -15.01 13.14
C VAL A 378 11.39 -14.30 13.20
N LEU A 379 11.85 -13.73 12.08
CA LEU A 379 13.13 -13.00 12.04
C LEU A 379 13.08 -11.76 12.95
N LEU A 380 11.97 -11.02 12.96
CA LEU A 380 11.79 -9.89 13.86
C LEU A 380 11.87 -10.30 15.34
N MET A 381 11.23 -11.40 15.72
CA MET A 381 11.32 -11.93 17.09
C MET A 381 12.75 -12.31 17.51
N LEU A 382 13.56 -12.79 16.57
CA LEU A 382 14.92 -13.26 16.85
C LEU A 382 15.98 -12.15 16.77
N LEU A 383 15.86 -11.26 15.77
CA LEU A 383 16.90 -10.28 15.42
C LEU A 383 16.69 -8.93 16.10
N LEU A 384 15.46 -8.46 16.25
CA LEU A 384 15.17 -7.18 16.89
C LEU A 384 15.72 -7.08 18.33
N PRO A 385 15.53 -8.08 19.21
CA PRO A 385 16.07 -8.02 20.56
C PRO A 385 17.59 -8.03 20.62
N ARG A 386 18.28 -8.53 19.58
CA ARG A 386 19.74 -8.66 19.53
C ARG A 386 20.42 -7.48 18.83
N TRP A 387 19.85 -7.04 17.70
CA TRP A 387 20.46 -6.05 16.80
C TRP A 387 19.67 -4.74 16.72
N GLY A 388 18.60 -4.60 17.50
CA GLY A 388 17.75 -3.41 17.48
C GLY A 388 17.24 -3.08 16.08
N LEU A 389 17.32 -1.81 15.70
CA LEU A 389 16.84 -1.33 14.40
C LEU A 389 17.58 -1.97 13.20
N GLY A 390 18.86 -2.33 13.37
CA GLY A 390 19.61 -3.09 12.35
C GLY A 390 19.00 -4.46 12.08
N GLY A 391 18.50 -5.14 13.11
CA GLY A 391 17.76 -6.40 12.99
C GLY A 391 16.45 -6.24 12.20
N TYR A 392 15.74 -5.12 12.41
CA TYR A 392 14.55 -4.79 11.61
C TYR A 392 14.89 -4.60 10.13
N ILE A 393 15.89 -3.77 9.83
CA ILE A 393 16.31 -3.48 8.46
C ILE A 393 16.73 -4.77 7.74
N PHE A 394 17.48 -5.64 8.42
CA PHE A 394 17.90 -6.92 7.85
C PHE A 394 16.72 -7.86 7.59
N ALA A 395 15.85 -8.09 8.58
CA ALA A 395 14.68 -8.96 8.45
C ALA A 395 13.79 -8.49 7.30
N PHE A 396 13.40 -7.22 7.31
CA PHE A 396 12.58 -6.60 6.29
C PHE A 396 13.19 -6.70 4.89
N THR A 397 14.48 -6.42 4.75
CA THR A 397 15.18 -6.53 3.46
C THR A 397 15.22 -7.97 2.95
N ALA A 398 15.60 -8.91 3.82
CA ALA A 398 15.73 -10.32 3.46
C ALA A 398 14.39 -10.93 3.04
N THR A 399 13.32 -10.65 3.78
CA THR A 399 11.99 -11.21 3.49
C THR A 399 11.36 -10.62 2.24
N HIS A 400 11.50 -9.31 2.00
CA HIS A 400 11.02 -8.67 0.78
C HIS A 400 11.83 -9.09 -0.46
N LEU A 401 13.15 -9.24 -0.33
CA LEU A 401 13.98 -9.77 -1.42
C LEU A 401 13.60 -11.21 -1.76
N LEU A 402 13.35 -12.04 -0.74
CA LEU A 402 12.89 -13.42 -0.92
C LEU A 402 11.50 -13.46 -1.60
N ASN A 403 10.56 -12.61 -1.15
CA ASN A 403 9.22 -12.52 -1.75
C ASN A 403 9.32 -12.14 -3.22
N PHE A 404 10.06 -11.10 -3.52
CA PHE A 404 10.31 -10.66 -4.90
C PHE A 404 10.94 -11.75 -5.75
N ALA A 405 11.96 -12.46 -5.23
CA ALA A 405 12.63 -13.54 -5.96
C ALA A 405 11.68 -14.70 -6.30
N LEU A 406 10.82 -15.11 -5.34
CA LEU A 406 9.81 -16.16 -5.54
C LEU A 406 8.74 -15.73 -6.55
N SER A 407 8.20 -14.52 -6.42
CA SER A 407 7.20 -13.94 -7.33
C SER A 407 7.77 -13.76 -8.74
N LEU A 408 9.00 -13.23 -8.87
CA LEU A 408 9.68 -13.06 -10.15
C LEU A 408 9.95 -14.42 -10.84
N ARG A 409 10.48 -15.39 -10.10
CA ARG A 409 10.68 -16.75 -10.63
C ARG A 409 9.38 -17.34 -11.20
N ARG A 410 8.28 -17.20 -10.46
CA ARG A 410 6.96 -17.67 -10.93
C ARG A 410 6.52 -16.94 -12.19
N LEU A 411 6.63 -15.62 -12.21
CA LEU A 411 6.28 -14.79 -13.37
C LEU A 411 7.07 -15.21 -14.62
N LEU A 412 8.39 -15.36 -14.52
CA LEU A 412 9.24 -15.77 -15.63
C LEU A 412 8.90 -17.18 -16.13
N THR A 413 8.58 -18.11 -15.22
CA THR A 413 8.18 -19.47 -15.59
C THR A 413 6.86 -19.49 -16.37
N VAL A 414 5.86 -18.70 -15.92
CA VAL A 414 4.54 -18.66 -16.55
C VAL A 414 4.55 -17.94 -17.89
N THR A 415 5.37 -16.88 -18.01
CA THR A 415 5.40 -16.03 -19.23
C THR A 415 6.45 -16.47 -20.24
N GLY A 416 7.44 -17.29 -19.84
CA GLY A 416 8.57 -17.67 -20.68
C GLY A 416 9.51 -16.51 -21.00
N CYS A 417 9.45 -15.41 -20.23
CA CYS A 417 10.29 -14.25 -20.45
C CYS A 417 11.75 -14.55 -20.03
N PRO A 418 12.76 -14.31 -20.89
CA PRO A 418 14.15 -14.53 -20.52
C PRO A 418 14.65 -13.45 -19.55
N LEU A 419 15.33 -13.89 -18.48
CA LEU A 419 15.97 -12.97 -17.53
C LEU A 419 17.28 -12.42 -18.13
N ARG A 420 17.39 -11.08 -18.19
CA ARG A 420 18.64 -10.39 -18.58
C ARG A 420 19.23 -9.68 -17.37
N LEU A 421 20.28 -10.25 -16.79
CA LEU A 421 20.94 -9.73 -15.58
C LEU A 421 21.71 -8.41 -15.79
N CYS A 422 22.07 -8.07 -17.03
CA CYS A 422 22.83 -6.84 -17.31
C CYS A 422 22.01 -5.55 -17.05
N ALA A 423 20.68 -5.60 -17.20
CA ALA A 423 19.84 -4.43 -17.02
C ALA A 423 19.81 -3.88 -15.57
N PRO A 424 19.72 -4.71 -14.52
CA PRO A 424 19.78 -4.22 -13.14
C PRO A 424 21.10 -3.53 -12.79
N LEU A 425 22.23 -4.08 -13.25
CA LEU A 425 23.55 -3.48 -13.01
C LEU A 425 23.69 -2.12 -13.70
N GLY A 426 23.23 -2.00 -14.96
CA GLY A 426 23.25 -0.73 -15.68
C GLY A 426 22.39 0.35 -15.00
N VAL A 427 21.18 -0.02 -14.58
CA VAL A 427 20.28 0.92 -13.88
C VAL A 427 20.87 1.32 -12.52
N GLY A 428 21.45 0.38 -11.77
CA GLY A 428 22.13 0.66 -10.50
C GLY A 428 23.30 1.63 -10.67
N ALA A 429 24.14 1.43 -11.69
CA ALA A 429 25.26 2.33 -12.00
C ALA A 429 24.79 3.75 -12.35
N CYS A 430 23.73 3.88 -13.17
CA CYS A 430 23.12 5.18 -13.49
C CYS A 430 22.56 5.88 -12.25
N ALA A 431 21.89 5.14 -11.37
CA ALA A 431 21.35 5.67 -10.12
C ALA A 431 22.47 6.13 -9.17
N ALA A 432 23.54 5.35 -9.05
CA ALA A 432 24.72 5.71 -8.26
C ALA A 432 25.42 6.98 -8.80
N ALA A 433 25.60 7.08 -10.12
CA ALA A 433 26.20 8.26 -10.75
C ALA A 433 25.35 9.53 -10.50
N GLY A 434 24.03 9.43 -10.67
CA GLY A 434 23.11 10.53 -10.38
C GLY A 434 23.12 10.94 -8.92
N ALA A 435 23.10 9.97 -8.00
CA ALA A 435 23.15 10.22 -6.56
C ALA A 435 24.46 10.88 -6.14
N PHE A 436 25.59 10.39 -6.65
CA PHE A 436 26.92 10.98 -6.41
C PHE A 436 26.96 12.44 -6.87
N ALA A 437 26.53 12.72 -8.11
CA ALA A 437 26.52 14.11 -8.62
C ALA A 437 25.62 15.04 -7.79
N ALA A 438 24.46 14.58 -7.37
CA ALA A 438 23.56 15.37 -6.53
C ALA A 438 24.14 15.65 -5.13
N GLN A 439 24.95 14.74 -4.57
CA GLN A 439 25.62 14.91 -3.28
C GLN A 439 26.82 15.85 -3.32
N LEU A 440 27.39 16.15 -4.50
CA LEU A 440 28.44 17.16 -4.64
C LEU A 440 27.92 18.59 -4.44
N LEU A 441 26.61 18.80 -4.48
CA LEU A 441 26.01 20.12 -4.24
C LEU A 441 25.93 20.40 -2.71
N PRO A 442 26.10 21.67 -2.30
CA PRO A 442 26.07 22.04 -0.90
C PRO A 442 24.73 21.69 -0.23
N GLU A 443 24.79 21.32 1.04
CA GLU A 443 23.63 20.96 1.86
C GLU A 443 22.87 22.21 2.31
N LEU A 444 21.94 22.64 1.50
CA LEU A 444 21.02 23.73 1.81
C LEU A 444 19.62 23.14 2.02
N GLU A 445 19.04 23.36 3.20
CA GLU A 445 17.68 22.95 3.55
C GLU A 445 16.65 23.93 2.99
N SER A 446 16.67 24.13 1.67
CA SER A 446 15.76 25.03 0.99
C SER A 446 15.10 24.34 -0.21
N ILE A 447 13.87 24.74 -0.50
CA ILE A 447 13.12 24.20 -1.65
C ILE A 447 13.87 24.40 -2.97
N PRO A 448 14.48 25.59 -3.26
CA PRO A 448 15.28 25.76 -4.47
C PRO A 448 16.49 24.81 -4.57
N ALA A 449 17.18 24.55 -3.44
CA ALA A 449 18.29 23.61 -3.42
C ALA A 449 17.84 22.16 -3.64
N LEU A 450 16.68 21.77 -3.09
CA LEU A 450 16.06 20.47 -3.33
C LEU A 450 15.73 20.30 -4.83
N LEU A 451 15.14 21.31 -5.46
CA LEU A 451 14.84 21.31 -6.89
C LEU A 451 16.11 21.22 -7.74
N LEU A 452 17.17 21.98 -7.37
CA LEU A 452 18.46 21.93 -8.07
C LEU A 452 19.09 20.54 -7.98
N ARG A 453 19.14 19.95 -6.78
CA ARG A 453 19.65 18.57 -6.58
C ARG A 453 18.84 17.55 -7.40
N THR A 454 17.53 17.70 -7.43
CA THR A 454 16.64 16.86 -8.25
C THR A 454 16.96 17.00 -9.74
N ALA A 455 17.16 18.22 -10.22
CA ALA A 455 17.50 18.50 -11.62
C ALA A 455 18.87 17.93 -12.00
N VAL A 456 19.88 18.07 -11.13
CA VAL A 456 21.21 17.49 -11.34
C VAL A 456 21.15 15.98 -11.36
N PHE A 457 20.48 15.35 -10.36
CA PHE A 457 20.28 13.91 -10.35
C PHE A 457 19.63 13.42 -11.64
N PHE A 458 18.52 14.03 -12.05
CA PHE A 458 17.77 13.67 -13.25
C PHE A 458 18.66 13.76 -14.50
N SER A 459 19.38 14.89 -14.67
CA SER A 459 20.24 15.12 -15.83
C SER A 459 21.37 14.11 -15.92
N VAL A 460 22.04 13.82 -14.80
CA VAL A 460 23.15 12.85 -14.77
C VAL A 460 22.63 11.42 -14.96
N PHE A 461 21.51 11.06 -14.33
CA PHE A 461 20.89 9.74 -14.51
C PHE A 461 20.52 9.50 -15.98
N VAL A 462 19.84 10.45 -16.62
CA VAL A 462 19.46 10.34 -18.04
C VAL A 462 20.68 10.27 -18.94
N LEU A 463 21.70 11.12 -18.72
CA LEU A 463 22.93 11.11 -19.48
C LEU A 463 23.66 9.74 -19.32
N ALA A 464 23.80 9.24 -18.10
CA ALA A 464 24.43 7.94 -17.84
C ALA A 464 23.64 6.80 -18.48
N ALA A 465 22.30 6.84 -18.43
CA ALA A 465 21.45 5.83 -19.05
C ALA A 465 21.53 5.84 -20.59
N CYS A 466 21.69 7.01 -21.20
CA CYS A 466 21.92 7.15 -22.64
C CYS A 466 23.31 6.66 -23.04
N LEU A 467 24.36 7.10 -22.33
CA LEU A 467 25.75 6.71 -22.64
C LEU A 467 26.02 5.22 -22.46
N SER A 468 25.45 4.61 -21.42
CA SER A 468 25.58 3.16 -21.16
C SER A 468 24.71 2.30 -22.06
N GLY A 469 23.78 2.88 -22.84
CA GLY A 469 22.76 2.15 -23.60
C GLY A 469 21.67 1.53 -22.73
N THR A 470 21.65 1.79 -21.42
CA THR A 470 20.63 1.27 -20.49
C THR A 470 19.24 1.76 -20.87
N ALA A 471 19.11 3.02 -21.30
CA ALA A 471 17.85 3.59 -21.78
C ALA A 471 17.31 2.83 -23.01
N GLU A 472 18.19 2.46 -23.96
CA GLU A 472 17.80 1.70 -25.14
C GLU A 472 17.32 0.28 -24.80
N HIS A 473 17.89 -0.33 -23.78
CA HIS A 473 17.48 -1.66 -23.33
C HIS A 473 16.21 -1.67 -22.49
N CYS A 474 15.94 -0.61 -21.74
CA CYS A 474 14.85 -0.55 -20.79
C CYS A 474 13.59 0.13 -21.32
N LEU A 475 13.70 1.08 -22.24
CA LEU A 475 12.54 1.81 -22.76
C LEU A 475 11.90 1.11 -23.98
N PRO A 476 10.57 1.08 -24.07
CA PRO A 476 9.88 0.57 -25.25
C PRO A 476 10.11 1.51 -26.47
N PRO A 477 10.06 0.99 -27.71
CA PRO A 477 10.34 1.77 -28.93
C PRO A 477 9.48 3.05 -29.05
N SER A 478 8.22 2.99 -28.64
CA SER A 478 7.28 4.13 -28.66
C SER A 478 7.72 5.28 -27.74
N LEU A 479 8.30 4.97 -26.58
CA LEU A 479 8.81 6.01 -25.67
C LEU A 479 10.19 6.54 -26.13
N ARG A 480 10.99 5.75 -26.83
CA ARG A 480 12.27 6.22 -27.39
C ARG A 480 12.05 7.26 -28.49
N SER A 481 11.07 7.05 -29.36
CA SER A 481 10.73 8.02 -30.41
C SER A 481 10.21 9.34 -29.84
N LEU A 482 9.43 9.28 -28.76
CA LEU A 482 8.94 10.47 -28.05
C LEU A 482 10.07 11.29 -27.38
N LEU A 483 11.11 10.61 -26.89
CA LEU A 483 12.24 11.24 -26.19
C LEU A 483 13.38 11.61 -27.14
N HIS A 484 13.23 11.46 -28.47
CA HIS A 484 14.23 11.72 -29.50
C HIS A 484 15.61 11.05 -29.21
N LEU A 485 15.61 9.87 -28.56
CA LEU A 485 16.83 9.15 -28.25
C LEU A 485 17.42 8.55 -29.53
N PRO A 486 18.73 8.71 -29.79
CA PRO A 486 19.36 8.22 -31.01
C PRO A 486 19.26 6.69 -31.12
N GLU A 487 18.80 6.19 -32.28
CA GLU A 487 18.90 4.76 -32.60
C GLU A 487 20.37 4.39 -32.88
N ARG A 488 20.95 3.62 -32.00
CA ARG A 488 22.27 3.01 -32.32
C ARG A 488 22.11 2.05 -33.51
N SER A 489 22.84 2.34 -34.56
CA SER A 489 22.93 1.52 -35.77
C SER A 489 23.07 0.03 -35.44
N LYS A 490 22.28 -0.82 -36.12
CA LYS A 490 22.23 -2.30 -36.00
C LYS A 490 23.59 -3.05 -36.17
N LYS A 491 24.68 -2.32 -36.44
CA LYS A 491 26.01 -2.91 -36.68
C LYS A 491 26.72 -3.50 -35.44
N THR A 492 26.25 -3.19 -34.22
CA THR A 492 26.92 -3.66 -32.98
C THR A 492 26.26 -4.92 -32.36
N GLN A 493 25.21 -5.46 -32.98
CA GLN A 493 24.53 -6.68 -32.49
C GLN A 493 25.15 -7.99 -33.01
N ALA A 494 26.13 -7.94 -33.93
CA ALA A 494 26.75 -9.13 -34.50
C ALA A 494 28.02 -9.62 -33.75
N VAL A 495 28.41 -8.96 -32.64
CA VAL A 495 29.65 -9.27 -31.90
C VAL A 495 29.39 -9.36 -30.38
N ARG A 496 28.25 -9.90 -29.97
CA ARG A 496 28.12 -10.36 -28.58
C ARG A 496 27.13 -11.50 -28.46
#